data_8ce2b73c42de6ae2b7df023163bb22ef
#
_entry.id   8ce2b73c42de6ae2b7df023163bb22ef
#
_cell.length_a   1.000
_cell.length_b   1.000
_cell.length_c   1.000
_cell.angle_alpha   90.00
_cell.angle_beta   90.00
_cell.angle_gamma   90.00
#
_symmetry.space_group_name_H-M   'P 1'
#
loop_
_entity.id
_entity.type
_entity.pdbx_description
1 polymer ?
#
loop_
_entity_poly.entity_id
_entity_poly.type
_entity_poly.pdbx_seq_one_letter_code
_entity_poly.pdbx_strand_id
1 'polypeptide(L)'
;RPFTTHHNALDIELYLRIANELYLKRLIVGGFEGVYEFSRNFRNEGMDRTHNPEFTVMEIYVAYKDYHWMMEFTENMIEYIALKVLGTTKVNVGGKEIDFKAPYKRVTMLDAIKEHTGIDINGMNESELRDVCKQLKIDIDDTMGKGKLIDEIFGEKCEGNYIQPTFITDYPIEMSPLTKKHRDNPELMERFELMVNGKELCNAYSELNDPIDQLERFEDQLRLSEKGDDEAMFIDHDFVRALEYGMPPTSGLGIGMDRLTMMLTGQTTIQEVMLFPQMRPEKKVKKDSADKYTAIGISVEWVPVIQKAGYNEIKMLKDLNHNKFHQEICGLNKKFKLELNNPTADEVKIWIDNANNVN
;
A
#
# COMPACT_ATOMS: atom_id res chain seq x y z
N ARG A 1 -2.29 0.06 -9.89
CA ARG A 1 -3.29 0.32 -10.97
C ARG A 1 -3.67 1.80 -11.01
N PRO A 2 -3.87 2.43 -12.19
CA PRO A 2 -4.34 3.80 -12.27
C PRO A 2 -5.83 3.92 -11.93
N PHE A 3 -6.24 5.09 -11.43
CA PHE A 3 -7.63 5.53 -11.49
C PHE A 3 -7.91 6.08 -12.88
N THR A 4 -9.03 5.70 -13.49
CA THR A 4 -9.46 6.19 -14.78
C THR A 4 -10.52 7.28 -14.62
N THR A 5 -10.54 8.24 -15.54
CA THR A 5 -11.55 9.26 -15.62
C THR A 5 -11.83 9.64 -17.08
N HIS A 6 -12.94 10.33 -17.35
CA HIS A 6 -13.32 10.78 -18.69
C HIS A 6 -13.22 12.29 -18.82
N HIS A 7 -12.54 12.77 -19.86
CA HIS A 7 -12.48 14.21 -20.17
C HIS A 7 -13.64 14.59 -21.09
N ASN A 8 -14.68 15.16 -20.52
CA ASN A 8 -15.94 15.43 -21.21
C ASN A 8 -15.81 16.29 -22.49
N ALA A 9 -14.94 17.30 -22.47
CA ALA A 9 -14.82 18.22 -23.61
C ALA A 9 -14.05 17.62 -24.81
N LEU A 10 -13.15 16.68 -24.57
CA LEU A 10 -12.35 16.02 -25.60
C LEU A 10 -12.86 14.61 -25.92
N ASP A 11 -13.81 14.09 -25.15
CA ASP A 11 -14.37 12.74 -25.26
C ASP A 11 -13.26 11.65 -25.27
N ILE A 12 -12.32 11.76 -24.31
CA ILE A 12 -11.21 10.83 -24.15
C ILE A 12 -11.09 10.31 -22.74
N GLU A 13 -10.61 9.07 -22.61
CA GLU A 13 -10.22 8.48 -21.33
C GLU A 13 -8.88 9.06 -20.86
N LEU A 14 -8.78 9.38 -19.58
CA LEU A 14 -7.57 9.85 -18.92
C LEU A 14 -7.29 9.00 -17.68
N TYR A 15 -6.05 9.07 -17.22
CA TYR A 15 -5.56 8.36 -16.05
C TYR A 15 -5.00 9.35 -15.04
N LEU A 16 -5.32 9.16 -13.75
CA LEU A 16 -4.63 9.90 -12.70
C LEU A 16 -3.20 9.36 -12.58
N ARG A 17 -2.24 10.27 -12.38
CA ARG A 17 -0.81 9.90 -12.31
C ARG A 17 -0.53 8.96 -11.14
N ILE A 18 0.29 7.94 -11.38
CA ILE A 18 0.79 7.00 -10.37
C ILE A 18 2.22 7.32 -9.94
N ALA A 19 2.97 8.07 -10.76
CA ALA A 19 4.34 8.54 -10.56
C ALA A 19 4.63 9.72 -11.49
N ASN A 20 5.67 10.50 -11.18
CA ASN A 20 6.12 11.63 -12.02
C ASN A 20 7.37 11.28 -12.83
N GLU A 21 7.95 10.15 -12.60
CA GLU A 21 9.27 9.70 -13.06
C GLU A 21 9.54 10.01 -14.52
N LEU A 22 8.71 9.51 -15.44
CA LEU A 22 8.97 9.65 -16.87
C LEU A 22 8.92 11.12 -17.36
N TYR A 23 8.14 11.96 -16.68
CA TYR A 23 8.11 13.40 -16.98
C TYR A 23 9.37 14.11 -16.51
N LEU A 24 9.84 13.80 -15.29
CA LEU A 24 11.02 14.43 -14.71
C LEU A 24 12.31 13.99 -15.46
N LYS A 25 12.40 12.72 -15.86
CA LYS A 25 13.48 12.22 -16.74
C LYS A 25 13.53 12.96 -18.07
N ARG A 26 12.40 13.29 -18.68
CA ARG A 26 12.36 14.09 -19.93
C ARG A 26 12.91 15.50 -19.71
N LEU A 27 12.76 16.10 -18.53
CA LEU A 27 13.38 17.38 -18.21
C LEU A 27 14.92 17.26 -18.12
N ILE A 28 15.42 16.15 -17.58
CA ILE A 28 16.88 15.86 -17.58
C ILE A 28 17.39 15.71 -19.02
N VAL A 29 16.67 15.00 -19.89
CA VAL A 29 16.98 14.93 -21.33
C VAL A 29 16.99 16.33 -21.95
N GLY A 30 16.08 17.21 -21.53
CA GLY A 30 15.99 18.61 -21.95
C GLY A 30 17.11 19.51 -21.45
N GLY A 31 18.07 18.98 -20.65
CA GLY A 31 19.27 19.69 -20.22
C GLY A 31 19.20 20.29 -18.81
N PHE A 32 18.20 19.97 -17.99
CA PHE A 32 18.21 20.34 -16.59
C PHE A 32 19.25 19.49 -15.82
N GLU A 33 20.09 20.14 -15.00
CA GLU A 33 21.09 19.43 -14.18
C GLU A 33 20.46 18.69 -12.99
N GLY A 34 19.34 19.20 -12.48
CA GLY A 34 18.57 18.59 -11.41
C GLY A 34 17.14 19.11 -11.40
N VAL A 35 16.21 18.22 -11.08
CA VAL A 35 14.79 18.54 -10.98
C VAL A 35 14.20 17.86 -9.75
N TYR A 36 13.17 18.46 -9.16
CA TYR A 36 12.36 17.82 -8.14
C TYR A 36 10.91 18.30 -8.22
N GLU A 37 9.99 17.44 -7.79
CA GLU A 37 8.58 17.78 -7.69
C GLU A 37 7.96 17.15 -6.44
N PHE A 38 7.18 17.93 -5.70
CA PHE A 38 6.22 17.41 -4.73
C PHE A 38 4.87 17.25 -5.44
N SER A 39 4.37 16.03 -5.47
CA SER A 39 3.13 15.74 -6.20
C SER A 39 2.17 14.86 -5.41
N ARG A 40 0.90 14.98 -5.76
CA ARG A 40 -0.13 14.00 -5.41
C ARG A 40 -0.14 12.91 -6.45
N ASN A 41 0.12 11.68 -6.01
CA ASN A 41 0.02 10.49 -6.83
C ASN A 41 -1.17 9.65 -6.39
N PHE A 42 -1.70 8.86 -7.31
CA PHE A 42 -2.93 8.11 -7.13
C PHE A 42 -2.70 6.66 -7.54
N ARG A 43 -2.91 5.73 -6.60
CA ARG A 43 -2.81 4.28 -6.87
C ARG A 43 -4.09 3.59 -6.43
N ASN A 44 -4.76 2.92 -7.36
CA ASN A 44 -6.00 2.18 -7.11
C ASN A 44 -5.67 0.80 -6.52
N GLU A 45 -5.19 0.83 -5.29
CA GLU A 45 -4.71 -0.31 -4.52
C GLU A 45 -5.38 -0.37 -3.14
N GLY A 46 -4.96 -1.32 -2.30
CA GLY A 46 -5.50 -1.47 -0.96
C GLY A 46 -5.24 -0.26 -0.04
N MET A 47 -6.07 -0.13 0.98
CA MET A 47 -5.90 0.86 2.06
C MET A 47 -5.59 0.15 3.37
N ASP A 48 -4.51 0.57 4.03
CA ASP A 48 -4.11 0.08 5.33
C ASP A 48 -3.53 1.21 6.22
N ARG A 49 -2.75 0.85 7.22
CA ARG A 49 -2.12 1.82 8.12
C ARG A 49 -1.04 2.68 7.47
N THR A 50 -0.45 2.22 6.37
CA THR A 50 0.70 2.84 5.69
C THR A 50 0.42 3.20 4.24
N HIS A 51 -0.76 2.83 3.71
CA HIS A 51 -1.17 3.07 2.34
C HIS A 51 -2.51 3.82 2.28
N ASN A 52 -2.54 4.85 1.45
CA ASN A 52 -3.74 5.59 1.07
C ASN A 52 -3.78 5.73 -0.46
N PRO A 53 -4.93 5.60 -1.13
CA PRO A 53 -5.02 5.67 -2.60
C PRO A 53 -4.51 6.98 -3.20
N GLU A 54 -4.59 8.07 -2.46
CA GLU A 54 -4.01 9.38 -2.73
C GLU A 54 -2.91 9.63 -1.72
N PHE A 55 -1.70 9.95 -2.16
CA PHE A 55 -0.55 10.19 -1.28
C PHE A 55 0.39 11.24 -1.88
N THR A 56 1.23 11.82 -1.03
CA THR A 56 2.23 12.79 -1.46
C THR A 56 3.59 12.11 -1.60
N VAL A 57 4.22 12.30 -2.76
CA VAL A 57 5.60 11.89 -3.00
C VAL A 57 6.43 13.11 -3.39
N MET A 58 7.71 13.11 -3.01
CA MET A 58 8.71 13.98 -3.59
C MET A 58 9.62 13.12 -4.45
N GLU A 59 9.76 13.47 -5.71
CA GLU A 59 10.70 12.84 -6.62
C GLU A 59 11.81 13.83 -6.98
N ILE A 60 13.07 13.35 -7.02
CA ILE A 60 14.28 14.12 -7.36
C ILE A 60 15.06 13.34 -8.40
N TYR A 61 15.57 14.04 -9.42
CA TYR A 61 16.48 13.48 -10.43
C TYR A 61 17.65 14.42 -10.60
N VAL A 62 18.89 13.88 -10.53
CA VAL A 62 20.12 14.68 -10.63
C VAL A 62 21.07 14.06 -11.65
N ALA A 63 21.39 14.85 -12.69
CA ALA A 63 22.32 14.45 -13.75
C ALA A 63 23.75 14.28 -13.20
N TYR A 64 24.51 13.36 -13.80
CA TYR A 64 25.92 13.04 -13.48
C TYR A 64 26.12 12.55 -12.04
N LYS A 65 25.06 11.91 -11.47
CA LYS A 65 25.08 11.24 -10.17
C LYS A 65 24.65 9.79 -10.35
N ASP A 66 25.01 8.98 -9.35
CA ASP A 66 24.61 7.57 -9.25
C ASP A 66 23.93 7.27 -7.91
N TYR A 67 23.48 6.03 -7.72
CA TYR A 67 22.78 5.62 -6.51
C TYR A 67 23.64 5.69 -5.24
N HIS A 68 24.96 5.59 -5.32
CA HIS A 68 25.85 5.78 -4.17
C HIS A 68 25.78 7.23 -3.65
N TRP A 69 25.90 8.19 -4.58
CA TRP A 69 25.74 9.61 -4.23
C TRP A 69 24.33 9.87 -3.67
N MET A 70 23.32 9.21 -4.24
CA MET A 70 21.95 9.39 -3.79
C MET A 70 21.71 8.82 -2.40
N MET A 71 22.38 7.73 -1.97
CA MET A 71 22.36 7.26 -0.60
C MET A 71 22.91 8.31 0.37
N GLU A 72 24.09 8.87 0.07
CA GLU A 72 24.70 9.91 0.89
C GLU A 72 23.84 11.18 0.96
N PHE A 73 23.26 11.58 -0.16
CA PHE A 73 22.31 12.70 -0.21
C PHE A 73 21.09 12.43 0.67
N THR A 74 20.50 11.24 0.57
CA THR A 74 19.29 10.86 1.29
C THR A 74 19.51 10.85 2.80
N GLU A 75 20.55 10.18 3.28
CA GLU A 75 20.83 10.11 4.73
C GLU A 75 21.13 11.49 5.31
N ASN A 76 21.91 12.33 4.63
CA ASN A 76 22.20 13.69 5.08
C ASN A 76 20.97 14.61 5.04
N MET A 77 20.11 14.46 4.03
CA MET A 77 18.89 15.24 3.92
C MET A 77 17.90 14.88 5.04
N ILE A 78 17.70 13.60 5.34
CA ILE A 78 16.77 13.16 6.40
C ILE A 78 17.32 13.59 7.78
N GLU A 79 18.62 13.43 8.06
CA GLU A 79 19.25 13.93 9.29
C GLU A 79 19.04 15.44 9.43
N TYR A 80 19.31 16.21 8.37
CA TYR A 80 19.09 17.65 8.37
C TYR A 80 17.65 18.04 8.67
N ILE A 81 16.68 17.35 8.06
CA ILE A 81 15.25 17.61 8.30
C ILE A 81 14.89 17.29 9.76
N ALA A 82 15.34 16.14 10.30
CA ALA A 82 15.10 15.77 11.68
C ALA A 82 15.65 16.83 12.67
N LEU A 83 16.88 17.25 12.47
CA LEU A 83 17.50 18.30 13.30
C LEU A 83 16.78 19.65 13.20
N LYS A 84 16.35 20.03 11.99
CA LYS A 84 15.64 21.32 11.77
C LYS A 84 14.26 21.35 12.35
N VAL A 85 13.52 20.24 12.23
CA VAL A 85 12.11 20.17 12.63
C VAL A 85 11.97 19.82 14.12
N LEU A 86 12.82 18.91 14.62
CA LEU A 86 12.67 18.32 15.94
C LEU A 86 13.78 18.76 16.93
N GLY A 87 14.90 19.30 16.44
CA GLY A 87 16.08 19.61 17.25
C GLY A 87 16.89 18.36 17.66
N THR A 88 16.53 17.17 17.15
CA THR A 88 17.18 15.89 17.46
C THR A 88 17.05 14.95 16.28
N THR A 89 17.98 13.98 16.17
CA THR A 89 17.87 12.89 15.18
C THR A 89 17.04 11.72 15.67
N LYS A 90 16.72 11.68 16.98
CA LYS A 90 16.03 10.56 17.62
C LYS A 90 14.54 10.81 17.76
N VAL A 91 13.75 9.85 17.32
CA VAL A 91 12.29 9.89 17.36
C VAL A 91 11.75 8.58 17.92
N ASN A 92 10.69 8.63 18.72
CA ASN A 92 9.99 7.43 19.15
C ASN A 92 8.79 7.19 18.25
N VAL A 93 8.76 6.04 17.57
CA VAL A 93 7.67 5.62 16.69
C VAL A 93 7.10 4.29 17.20
N GLY A 94 5.89 4.30 17.71
CA GLY A 94 5.23 3.09 18.20
C GLY A 94 6.00 2.37 19.33
N GLY A 95 6.70 3.12 20.20
CA GLY A 95 7.50 2.58 21.30
C GLY A 95 8.95 2.19 20.92
N LYS A 96 9.36 2.36 19.67
CA LYS A 96 10.71 2.09 19.20
C LYS A 96 11.44 3.41 18.97
N GLU A 97 12.66 3.57 19.56
CA GLU A 97 13.52 4.70 19.26
C GLU A 97 14.22 4.48 17.92
N ILE A 98 14.06 5.44 17.01
CA ILE A 98 14.69 5.47 15.69
C ILE A 98 15.66 6.65 15.67
N ASP A 99 16.90 6.42 15.26
CA ASP A 99 17.92 7.46 15.13
C ASP A 99 18.23 7.74 13.65
N PHE A 100 17.87 8.92 13.17
CA PHE A 100 18.12 9.38 11.80
C PHE A 100 19.52 9.97 11.60
N LYS A 101 20.46 9.70 12.50
CA LYS A 101 21.84 10.15 12.37
C LYS A 101 22.58 9.36 11.29
N ALA A 102 23.14 10.05 10.31
CA ALA A 102 24.00 9.44 9.29
C ALA A 102 25.35 8.99 9.86
N PRO A 103 26.05 8.00 9.25
CA PRO A 103 25.62 7.23 8.09
C PRO A 103 24.70 6.06 8.46
N TYR A 104 23.80 5.67 7.51
CA TYR A 104 22.91 4.53 7.69
C TYR A 104 23.60 3.21 7.28
N LYS A 105 23.13 2.09 7.84
CA LYS A 105 23.57 0.74 7.45
C LYS A 105 23.21 0.47 5.97
N ARG A 106 24.10 -0.21 5.24
CA ARG A 106 23.90 -0.68 3.86
C ARG A 106 23.99 -2.19 3.84
N VAL A 107 23.01 -2.86 3.25
CA VAL A 107 22.92 -4.33 3.15
C VAL A 107 22.39 -4.67 1.77
N THR A 108 23.01 -5.61 1.06
CA THR A 108 22.45 -6.08 -0.22
C THR A 108 21.17 -6.89 0.00
N MET A 109 20.25 -6.91 -0.95
CA MET A 109 19.02 -7.70 -0.84
C MET A 109 19.30 -9.19 -0.61
N LEU A 110 20.28 -9.73 -1.33
CA LEU A 110 20.64 -11.14 -1.18
C LEU A 110 21.23 -11.45 0.20
N ASP A 111 22.10 -10.57 0.73
CA ASP A 111 22.64 -10.71 2.09
C ASP A 111 21.53 -10.56 3.15
N ALA A 112 20.59 -9.64 2.96
CA ALA A 112 19.45 -9.48 3.85
C ALA A 112 18.61 -10.76 3.94
N ILE A 113 18.31 -11.38 2.80
CA ILE A 113 17.57 -12.64 2.74
C ILE A 113 18.36 -13.75 3.43
N LYS A 114 19.65 -13.86 3.14
CA LYS A 114 20.53 -14.86 3.77
C LYS A 114 20.64 -14.66 5.29
N GLU A 115 20.77 -13.40 5.75
CA GLU A 115 20.84 -13.06 7.18
C GLU A 115 19.58 -13.51 7.93
N HIS A 116 18.40 -13.26 7.37
CA HIS A 116 17.12 -13.48 8.07
C HIS A 116 16.50 -14.87 7.85
N THR A 117 16.82 -15.54 6.74
CA THR A 117 16.25 -16.86 6.44
C THR A 117 17.24 -18.01 6.64
N GLY A 118 18.54 -17.72 6.67
CA GLY A 118 19.62 -18.72 6.64
C GLY A 118 19.82 -19.36 5.25
N ILE A 119 19.11 -18.92 4.22
CA ILE A 119 19.14 -19.49 2.87
C ILE A 119 19.84 -18.51 1.92
N ASP A 120 20.86 -19.01 1.22
CA ASP A 120 21.52 -18.28 0.16
C ASP A 120 20.79 -18.52 -1.17
N ILE A 121 20.07 -17.51 -1.67
CA ILE A 121 19.29 -17.61 -2.91
C ILE A 121 20.06 -17.15 -4.14
N ASN A 122 21.33 -16.77 -4.00
CA ASN A 122 22.14 -16.28 -5.11
C ASN A 122 22.27 -17.36 -6.20
N GLY A 123 21.98 -16.98 -7.45
CA GLY A 123 22.03 -17.88 -8.61
C GLY A 123 20.88 -18.89 -8.72
N MET A 124 19.91 -18.90 -7.79
CA MET A 124 18.73 -19.77 -7.88
C MET A 124 17.83 -19.41 -9.06
N ASN A 125 17.28 -20.43 -9.70
CA ASN A 125 16.25 -20.30 -10.70
C ASN A 125 14.85 -20.21 -10.08
N GLU A 126 13.82 -19.95 -10.89
CA GLU A 126 12.45 -19.80 -10.43
C GLU A 126 11.91 -21.02 -9.68
N SER A 127 12.21 -22.25 -10.14
CA SER A 127 11.75 -23.47 -9.47
C SER A 127 12.34 -23.62 -8.08
N GLU A 128 13.64 -23.34 -7.94
CA GLU A 128 14.35 -23.38 -6.66
C GLU A 128 13.80 -22.33 -5.68
N LEU A 129 13.49 -21.11 -6.17
CA LEU A 129 12.87 -20.08 -5.34
C LEU A 129 11.46 -20.45 -4.89
N ARG A 130 10.66 -21.10 -5.73
CA ARG A 130 9.36 -21.65 -5.33
C ARG A 130 9.47 -22.69 -4.21
N ASP A 131 10.50 -23.51 -4.22
CA ASP A 131 10.74 -24.46 -3.16
C ASP A 131 11.20 -23.76 -1.87
N VAL A 132 12.02 -22.69 -1.97
CA VAL A 132 12.36 -21.83 -0.83
C VAL A 132 11.10 -21.20 -0.24
N CYS A 133 10.20 -20.62 -1.06
CA CYS A 133 8.93 -20.05 -0.57
C CYS A 133 8.09 -21.09 0.19
N LYS A 134 7.97 -22.31 -0.33
CA LYS A 134 7.28 -23.42 0.36
C LYS A 134 7.94 -23.76 1.71
N GLN A 135 9.29 -23.85 1.73
CA GLN A 135 10.04 -24.11 2.97
C GLN A 135 9.80 -23.02 4.02
N LEU A 136 9.75 -21.76 3.59
CA LEU A 136 9.51 -20.60 4.44
C LEU A 136 8.03 -20.37 4.75
N LYS A 137 7.11 -21.17 4.19
CA LYS A 137 5.65 -21.02 4.32
C LYS A 137 5.16 -19.65 3.85
N ILE A 138 5.62 -19.24 2.69
CA ILE A 138 5.19 -18.03 1.99
C ILE A 138 4.14 -18.45 0.97
N ASP A 139 3.01 -17.75 0.96
CA ASP A 139 1.94 -18.00 0.00
C ASP A 139 2.34 -17.41 -1.36
N ILE A 140 2.36 -18.25 -2.39
CA ILE A 140 2.72 -17.90 -3.77
C ILE A 140 1.70 -18.46 -4.74
N ASP A 141 1.52 -17.79 -5.87
CA ASP A 141 0.72 -18.29 -6.99
C ASP A 141 1.57 -18.66 -8.21
N ASP A 142 0.96 -19.29 -9.19
CA ASP A 142 1.64 -19.79 -10.38
C ASP A 142 2.06 -18.67 -11.36
N THR A 143 1.56 -17.45 -11.20
CA THR A 143 1.86 -16.30 -12.07
C THR A 143 3.14 -15.57 -11.67
N MET A 144 3.61 -15.78 -10.43
CA MET A 144 4.78 -15.12 -9.89
C MET A 144 6.07 -15.60 -10.57
N GLY A 145 6.78 -14.68 -11.24
CA GLY A 145 8.12 -14.92 -11.79
C GLY A 145 9.22 -14.75 -10.75
N LYS A 146 10.48 -15.00 -11.17
CA LYS A 146 11.68 -14.99 -10.30
C LYS A 146 11.77 -13.72 -9.43
N GLY A 147 11.63 -12.52 -10.03
CA GLY A 147 11.70 -11.25 -9.29
C GLY A 147 10.64 -11.15 -8.20
N LYS A 148 9.38 -11.50 -8.50
CA LYS A 148 8.28 -11.45 -7.53
C LYS A 148 8.47 -12.45 -6.38
N LEU A 149 8.99 -13.65 -6.66
CA LEU A 149 9.31 -14.64 -5.60
C LEU A 149 10.38 -14.11 -4.63
N ILE A 150 11.42 -13.44 -5.14
CA ILE A 150 12.44 -12.81 -4.29
C ILE A 150 11.84 -11.68 -3.45
N ASP A 151 10.97 -10.86 -4.05
CA ASP A 151 10.25 -9.79 -3.38
C ASP A 151 9.37 -10.31 -2.22
N GLU A 152 8.60 -11.36 -2.45
CA GLU A 152 7.79 -12.01 -1.42
C GLU A 152 8.65 -12.60 -0.28
N ILE A 153 9.81 -13.21 -0.59
CA ILE A 153 10.73 -13.71 0.44
C ILE A 153 11.25 -12.54 1.29
N PHE A 154 11.66 -11.44 0.66
CA PHE A 154 12.15 -10.27 1.36
C PHE A 154 11.06 -9.61 2.21
N GLY A 155 9.89 -9.34 1.63
CA GLY A 155 8.76 -8.71 2.32
C GLY A 155 8.31 -9.48 3.56
N GLU A 156 8.13 -10.80 3.42
CA GLU A 156 7.60 -11.66 4.49
C GLU A 156 8.63 -11.98 5.60
N LYS A 157 9.93 -12.05 5.28
CA LYS A 157 10.94 -12.54 6.23
C LYS A 157 11.96 -11.50 6.66
N CYS A 158 12.17 -10.44 5.88
CA CYS A 158 13.27 -9.49 6.12
C CYS A 158 12.80 -8.09 6.47
N GLU A 159 11.84 -7.53 5.72
CA GLU A 159 11.42 -6.13 5.80
C GLU A 159 11.12 -5.67 7.23
N GLY A 160 10.33 -6.43 7.98
CA GLY A 160 9.89 -6.11 9.35
C GLY A 160 11.02 -6.02 10.39
N ASN A 161 12.22 -6.51 10.08
CA ASN A 161 13.37 -6.53 10.99
C ASN A 161 14.19 -5.23 10.95
N TYR A 162 14.06 -4.43 9.89
CA TYR A 162 14.82 -3.18 9.72
C TYR A 162 14.14 -2.01 10.45
N ILE A 163 14.42 -1.90 11.76
CA ILE A 163 13.86 -0.83 12.60
C ILE A 163 14.63 0.47 12.43
N GLN A 164 15.97 0.41 12.50
CA GLN A 164 16.83 1.56 12.24
C GLN A 164 16.97 1.81 10.74
N PRO A 165 17.18 3.07 10.31
CA PRO A 165 17.37 3.41 8.91
C PRO A 165 18.45 2.54 8.27
N THR A 166 18.06 1.75 7.27
CA THR A 166 18.94 0.80 6.58
C THR A 166 18.66 0.83 5.09
N PHE A 167 19.67 1.07 4.29
CA PHE A 167 19.59 0.91 2.84
C PHE A 167 19.69 -0.57 2.48
N ILE A 168 18.66 -1.07 1.78
CA ILE A 168 18.71 -2.36 1.10
C ILE A 168 19.12 -2.07 -0.34
N THR A 169 20.22 -2.67 -0.80
CA THR A 169 20.86 -2.33 -2.09
C THR A 169 20.89 -3.53 -3.04
N ASP A 170 21.23 -3.26 -4.29
CA ASP A 170 21.60 -4.26 -5.30
C ASP A 170 20.50 -5.30 -5.55
N TYR A 171 19.37 -4.80 -5.99
CA TYR A 171 18.18 -5.61 -6.30
C TYR A 171 18.39 -6.48 -7.55
N PRO A 172 17.78 -7.67 -7.63
CA PRO A 172 17.76 -8.47 -8.84
C PRO A 172 17.16 -7.73 -10.04
N ILE A 173 17.69 -8.00 -11.25
CA ILE A 173 17.33 -7.30 -12.48
C ILE A 173 15.84 -7.40 -12.83
N GLU A 174 15.19 -8.48 -12.45
CA GLU A 174 13.79 -8.73 -12.73
C GLU A 174 12.82 -7.80 -11.96
N MET A 175 13.31 -7.06 -10.97
CA MET A 175 12.46 -6.26 -10.05
C MET A 175 12.24 -4.81 -10.46
N SER A 176 12.88 -4.30 -11.51
CA SER A 176 12.75 -2.86 -11.87
C SER A 176 12.99 -2.61 -13.35
N PRO A 177 11.98 -2.17 -14.12
CA PRO A 177 12.13 -1.95 -15.55
C PRO A 177 12.86 -0.64 -15.93
N LEU A 178 13.00 0.31 -14.99
CA LEU A 178 13.51 1.68 -15.24
C LEU A 178 14.90 1.93 -14.66
N THR A 179 15.49 0.90 -14.05
CA THR A 179 16.76 0.98 -13.33
C THR A 179 17.93 0.47 -14.16
N LYS A 180 19.08 1.12 -14.05
CA LYS A 180 20.32 0.73 -14.70
C LYS A 180 20.88 -0.57 -14.11
N LYS A 181 21.42 -1.46 -14.97
CA LYS A 181 22.16 -2.65 -14.56
C LYS A 181 23.35 -2.25 -13.68
N HIS A 182 23.62 -3.05 -12.65
CA HIS A 182 24.77 -2.85 -11.79
C HIS A 182 26.06 -2.97 -12.60
N ARG A 183 27.01 -2.05 -12.35
CA ARG A 183 28.28 -1.92 -13.13
C ARG A 183 29.19 -3.14 -13.07
N ASP A 184 29.15 -3.89 -11.96
CA ASP A 184 30.04 -5.04 -11.70
C ASP A 184 29.31 -6.39 -11.82
N ASN A 185 27.96 -6.41 -11.77
CA ASN A 185 27.15 -7.63 -11.86
C ASN A 185 25.87 -7.38 -12.66
N PRO A 186 25.78 -7.82 -13.93
CA PRO A 186 24.64 -7.54 -14.79
C PRO A 186 23.33 -8.25 -14.37
N GLU A 187 23.37 -9.18 -13.40
CA GLU A 187 22.17 -9.81 -12.84
C GLU A 187 21.52 -8.96 -11.75
N LEU A 188 22.19 -7.88 -11.33
CA LEU A 188 21.73 -6.94 -10.31
C LEU A 188 21.47 -5.56 -10.92
N MET A 189 20.89 -4.69 -10.13
CA MET A 189 20.60 -3.29 -10.44
C MET A 189 21.22 -2.35 -9.43
N GLU A 190 21.63 -1.16 -9.90
CA GLU A 190 22.03 -0.05 -9.06
C GLU A 190 20.79 0.61 -8.41
N ARG A 191 20.17 -0.07 -7.45
CA ARG A 191 18.96 0.35 -6.74
C ARG A 191 19.13 0.23 -5.24
N PHE A 192 18.48 1.12 -4.49
CA PHE A 192 18.27 0.95 -3.06
C PHE A 192 16.83 1.31 -2.65
N GLU A 193 16.40 0.70 -1.57
CA GLU A 193 15.29 1.18 -0.77
C GLU A 193 15.78 1.49 0.65
N LEU A 194 15.27 2.57 1.23
CA LEU A 194 15.53 2.90 2.63
C LEU A 194 14.41 2.33 3.49
N MET A 195 14.78 1.32 4.28
CA MET A 195 13.89 0.73 5.28
C MET A 195 13.99 1.48 6.61
N VAL A 196 12.86 1.85 7.18
CA VAL A 196 12.74 2.48 8.51
C VAL A 196 11.51 1.93 9.22
N ASN A 197 11.68 1.43 10.44
CA ASN A 197 10.60 0.86 11.25
C ASN A 197 9.83 -0.28 10.54
N GLY A 198 10.55 -1.09 9.75
CA GLY A 198 10.01 -2.21 8.99
C GLY A 198 9.15 -1.80 7.80
N LYS A 199 9.38 -0.61 7.22
CA LYS A 199 8.69 -0.11 6.03
C LYS A 199 9.63 0.67 5.13
N GLU A 200 9.40 0.56 3.82
CA GLU A 200 10.04 1.41 2.82
C GLU A 200 9.65 2.87 3.03
N LEU A 201 10.66 3.74 3.17
CA LEU A 201 10.53 5.20 3.25
C LEU A 201 10.80 5.86 1.91
N CYS A 202 11.81 5.40 1.18
CA CYS A 202 12.14 5.89 -0.15
C CYS A 202 12.77 4.79 -1.01
N ASN A 203 12.70 5.00 -2.33
CA ASN A 203 13.27 4.14 -3.36
C ASN A 203 14.08 5.00 -4.33
N ALA A 204 15.25 4.55 -4.70
CA ALA A 204 16.15 5.29 -5.59
C ALA A 204 17.07 4.36 -6.37
N TYR A 205 17.55 4.86 -7.50
CA TYR A 205 18.45 4.10 -8.37
C TYR A 205 19.24 4.99 -9.33
N SER A 206 20.28 4.40 -9.93
CA SER A 206 20.86 4.92 -11.16
C SER A 206 19.89 4.67 -12.29
N GLU A 207 19.54 5.71 -13.04
CA GLU A 207 18.51 5.65 -14.07
C GLU A 207 19.00 4.87 -15.30
N LEU A 208 18.13 4.02 -15.83
CA LEU A 208 18.35 3.42 -17.15
C LEU A 208 18.26 4.54 -18.20
N ASN A 209 19.35 4.73 -18.93
CA ASN A 209 19.50 5.78 -19.95
C ASN A 209 19.84 5.24 -21.34
N ASP A 210 19.83 3.92 -21.53
CA ASP A 210 19.98 3.26 -22.82
C ASP A 210 18.57 3.04 -23.43
N PRO A 211 18.24 3.68 -24.58
CA PRO A 211 16.91 3.55 -25.19
C PRO A 211 16.62 2.12 -25.67
N ILE A 212 17.64 1.35 -26.05
CA ILE A 212 17.46 -0.02 -26.53
C ILE A 212 17.12 -0.94 -25.38
N ASP A 213 17.91 -0.93 -24.30
CA ASP A 213 17.64 -1.71 -23.09
C ASP A 213 16.28 -1.30 -22.48
N GLN A 214 15.93 0.00 -22.50
CA GLN A 214 14.64 0.50 -22.01
C GLN A 214 13.46 -0.05 -22.82
N LEU A 215 13.56 -0.08 -24.14
CA LEU A 215 12.50 -0.63 -24.99
C LEU A 215 12.33 -2.13 -24.73
N GLU A 216 13.43 -2.89 -24.68
CA GLU A 216 13.40 -4.33 -24.38
C GLU A 216 12.69 -4.61 -23.03
N ARG A 217 12.96 -3.83 -22.01
CA ARG A 217 12.30 -3.99 -20.69
C ARG A 217 10.84 -3.63 -20.72
N PHE A 218 10.43 -2.64 -21.47
CA PHE A 218 9.00 -2.34 -21.64
C PHE A 218 8.28 -3.46 -22.40
N GLU A 219 8.92 -4.07 -23.39
CA GLU A 219 8.37 -5.24 -24.10
C GLU A 219 8.23 -6.45 -23.16
N ASP A 220 9.19 -6.67 -22.26
CA ASP A 220 9.10 -7.71 -21.25
C ASP A 220 7.97 -7.47 -20.26
N GLN A 221 7.77 -6.20 -19.83
CA GLN A 221 6.63 -5.81 -18.99
C GLN A 221 5.29 -6.07 -19.72
N LEU A 222 5.20 -5.75 -21.02
CA LEU A 222 4.00 -6.03 -21.80
C LEU A 222 3.68 -7.53 -21.85
N ARG A 223 4.70 -8.39 -21.99
CA ARG A 223 4.53 -9.86 -21.94
C ARG A 223 4.03 -10.35 -20.57
N LEU A 224 4.43 -9.69 -19.47
CA LEU A 224 3.91 -9.99 -18.13
C LEU A 224 2.44 -9.56 -18.00
N SER A 225 2.07 -8.40 -18.53
CA SER A 225 0.68 -7.93 -18.60
C SER A 225 -0.22 -8.92 -19.35
N GLU A 226 0.24 -9.46 -20.49
CA GLU A 226 -0.50 -10.48 -21.26
C GLU A 226 -0.73 -11.78 -20.47
N LYS A 227 0.13 -12.07 -19.49
CA LYS A 227 0.00 -13.21 -18.58
C LYS A 227 -0.89 -12.93 -17.36
N GLY A 228 -1.40 -11.70 -17.23
CA GLY A 228 -2.31 -11.31 -16.15
C GLY A 228 -1.68 -10.49 -15.02
N ASP A 229 -0.46 -9.99 -15.21
CA ASP A 229 0.14 -9.01 -14.31
C ASP A 229 -0.47 -7.63 -14.56
N ASP A 230 -1.38 -7.23 -13.69
CA ASP A 230 -2.10 -5.95 -13.77
C ASP A 230 -1.24 -4.73 -13.37
N GLU A 231 -0.03 -4.93 -12.84
CA GLU A 231 0.91 -3.88 -12.44
C GLU A 231 1.95 -3.59 -13.53
N ALA A 232 2.01 -4.42 -14.57
CA ALA A 232 2.95 -4.27 -15.66
C ALA A 232 2.74 -2.98 -16.47
N MET A 233 3.84 -2.34 -16.86
CA MET A 233 3.85 -1.05 -17.54
C MET A 233 3.52 -1.17 -19.03
N PHE A 234 2.84 -0.16 -19.57
CA PHE A 234 2.71 0.02 -21.02
C PHE A 234 3.97 0.65 -21.62
N ILE A 235 4.19 0.43 -22.93
CA ILE A 235 5.30 1.06 -23.64
C ILE A 235 5.01 2.55 -23.84
N ASP A 236 5.82 3.42 -23.23
CA ASP A 236 5.82 4.86 -23.52
C ASP A 236 6.84 5.17 -24.64
N HIS A 237 6.37 5.14 -25.87
CA HIS A 237 7.20 5.42 -27.05
C HIS A 237 7.77 6.85 -27.06
N ASP A 238 7.08 7.82 -26.47
CA ASP A 238 7.58 9.19 -26.35
C ASP A 238 8.73 9.30 -25.36
N PHE A 239 8.69 8.51 -24.30
CA PHE A 239 9.81 8.41 -23.37
C PHE A 239 11.02 7.72 -24.00
N VAL A 240 10.83 6.59 -24.69
CA VAL A 240 11.93 5.91 -25.42
C VAL A 240 12.56 6.86 -26.42
N ARG A 241 11.75 7.57 -27.22
CA ARG A 241 12.24 8.57 -28.16
C ARG A 241 13.00 9.71 -27.45
N ALA A 242 12.58 10.14 -26.27
CA ALA A 242 13.32 11.13 -25.50
C ALA A 242 14.71 10.60 -25.12
N LEU A 243 14.84 9.33 -24.69
CA LEU A 243 16.13 8.71 -24.40
C LEU A 243 17.07 8.66 -25.63
N GLU A 244 16.52 8.51 -26.84
CA GLU A 244 17.30 8.52 -28.09
C GLU A 244 18.00 9.86 -28.33
N TYR A 245 17.49 10.99 -27.80
CA TYR A 245 18.19 12.28 -27.83
C TYR A 245 19.40 12.34 -26.89
N GLY A 246 19.48 11.42 -25.95
CA GLY A 246 20.58 11.28 -25.01
C GLY A 246 20.24 11.80 -23.63
N MET A 247 20.03 10.89 -22.68
CA MET A 247 19.91 11.21 -21.25
C MET A 247 21.28 11.01 -20.59
N PRO A 248 21.83 12.01 -19.88
CA PRO A 248 23.07 11.83 -19.14
C PRO A 248 22.90 10.77 -18.04
N PRO A 249 23.99 10.14 -17.54
CA PRO A 249 23.93 9.34 -16.34
C PRO A 249 23.23 10.14 -15.24
N THR A 250 22.21 9.56 -14.63
CA THR A 250 21.32 10.27 -13.69
C THR A 250 20.96 9.35 -12.54
N SER A 251 20.79 9.89 -11.35
CA SER A 251 20.17 9.16 -10.25
C SER A 251 18.87 9.82 -9.84
N GLY A 252 17.84 8.99 -9.63
CA GLY A 252 16.52 9.40 -9.16
C GLY A 252 16.20 8.84 -7.78
N LEU A 253 15.33 9.55 -7.07
CA LEU A 253 14.86 9.23 -5.73
C LEU A 253 13.38 9.59 -5.60
N GLY A 254 12.57 8.67 -5.12
CA GLY A 254 11.19 8.91 -4.68
C GLY A 254 11.06 8.75 -3.17
N ILE A 255 10.52 9.74 -2.48
CA ILE A 255 10.27 9.71 -1.03
C ILE A 255 8.79 9.85 -0.75
N GLY A 256 8.21 8.91 0.01
CA GLY A 256 6.86 9.00 0.54
C GLY A 256 6.77 10.08 1.63
N MET A 257 6.28 11.27 1.29
CA MET A 257 6.23 12.40 2.21
C MET A 257 5.31 12.18 3.41
N ASP A 258 4.21 11.47 3.19
CA ASP A 258 3.30 11.09 4.27
C ASP A 258 3.99 10.11 5.24
N ARG A 259 4.73 9.13 4.72
CA ARG A 259 5.53 8.20 5.54
C ARG A 259 6.67 8.91 6.29
N LEU A 260 7.40 9.82 5.65
CA LEU A 260 8.43 10.62 6.31
C LEU A 260 7.82 11.45 7.46
N THR A 261 6.66 12.04 7.21
CA THR A 261 5.93 12.79 8.24
C THR A 261 5.50 11.90 9.39
N MET A 262 4.99 10.68 9.12
CA MET A 262 4.68 9.69 10.16
C MET A 262 5.91 9.41 11.04
N MET A 263 7.06 9.12 10.42
CA MET A 263 8.29 8.83 11.15
C MET A 263 8.70 10.00 12.04
N LEU A 264 8.79 11.22 11.47
CA LEU A 264 9.24 12.41 12.21
C LEU A 264 8.26 12.87 13.30
N THR A 265 6.97 12.56 13.19
CA THR A 265 5.96 12.91 14.19
C THR A 265 5.62 11.76 15.16
N GLY A 266 6.30 10.62 15.04
CA GLY A 266 6.07 9.45 15.88
C GLY A 266 4.75 8.73 15.64
N GLN A 267 4.09 8.96 14.50
CA GLN A 267 2.82 8.35 14.16
C GLN A 267 2.99 6.96 13.54
N THR A 268 2.02 6.08 13.76
CA THR A 268 2.04 4.69 13.26
C THR A 268 1.03 4.44 12.16
N THR A 269 0.20 5.44 11.82
CA THR A 269 -0.79 5.35 10.74
C THR A 269 -0.76 6.58 9.86
N ILE A 270 -0.95 6.38 8.55
CA ILE A 270 -0.95 7.45 7.54
C ILE A 270 -2.12 8.43 7.75
N GLN A 271 -3.23 7.96 8.32
CA GLN A 271 -4.41 8.79 8.61
C GLN A 271 -4.11 9.88 9.66
N GLU A 272 -3.13 9.68 10.52
CA GLU A 272 -2.75 10.68 11.55
C GLU A 272 -2.00 11.88 10.96
N VAL A 273 -1.46 11.76 9.74
CA VAL A 273 -0.68 12.81 9.07
C VAL A 273 -1.36 13.41 7.86
N MET A 274 -2.49 12.86 7.45
CA MET A 274 -3.31 13.37 6.34
C MET A 274 -4.53 14.10 6.89
N LEU A 275 -4.82 15.32 6.38
CA LEU A 275 -5.97 16.10 6.84
C LEU A 275 -7.32 15.45 6.46
N PHE A 276 -7.40 14.83 5.29
CA PHE A 276 -8.62 14.18 4.79
C PHE A 276 -8.26 12.84 4.14
N PRO A 277 -7.88 11.82 4.94
CA PRO A 277 -7.55 10.51 4.39
C PRO A 277 -8.80 9.85 3.82
N GLN A 278 -8.61 9.01 2.80
CA GLN A 278 -9.69 8.18 2.29
C GLN A 278 -10.13 7.20 3.39
N MET A 279 -11.41 7.25 3.74
CA MET A 279 -11.98 6.38 4.77
C MET A 279 -12.83 5.28 4.12
N ARG A 280 -12.83 4.09 4.71
CA ARG A 280 -13.79 3.06 4.30
C ARG A 280 -15.19 3.55 4.58
N PRO A 281 -16.15 3.39 3.64
CA PRO A 281 -17.54 3.72 3.91
C PRO A 281 -18.03 2.95 5.14
N GLU A 282 -18.75 3.63 6.01
CA GLU A 282 -19.48 2.94 7.07
C GLU A 282 -20.38 1.89 6.44
N LYS A 283 -20.34 0.66 6.96
CA LYS A 283 -21.30 -0.37 6.52
C LYS A 283 -22.69 0.15 6.89
N LYS A 284 -23.43 0.66 5.91
CA LYS A 284 -24.87 0.93 6.08
C LYS A 284 -25.52 -0.41 6.41
N VAL A 285 -25.83 -0.60 7.67
CA VAL A 285 -26.61 -1.77 8.10
C VAL A 285 -27.97 -1.60 7.41
N LYS A 286 -28.27 -2.51 6.47
CA LYS A 286 -29.57 -2.52 5.80
C LYS A 286 -30.62 -2.75 6.88
N LYS A 287 -31.52 -1.80 7.04
CA LYS A 287 -32.62 -1.89 8.00
C LYS A 287 -33.93 -2.01 7.24
N ASP A 288 -34.76 -2.94 7.65
CA ASP A 288 -36.14 -2.96 7.19
C ASP A 288 -36.93 -1.77 7.76
N SER A 289 -37.88 -1.28 6.99
CA SER A 289 -38.77 -0.19 7.46
C SER A 289 -39.63 -0.65 8.64
N ALA A 290 -40.06 0.31 9.46
CA ALA A 290 -40.96 0.03 10.60
C ALA A 290 -42.22 -0.74 10.16
N ASP A 291 -42.76 -0.41 8.97
CA ASP A 291 -43.97 -1.05 8.43
C ASP A 291 -43.81 -2.58 8.29
N LYS A 292 -42.63 -3.06 7.96
CA LYS A 292 -42.37 -4.49 7.87
C LYS A 292 -42.45 -5.19 9.24
N TYR A 293 -41.93 -4.53 10.28
CA TYR A 293 -42.03 -5.07 11.63
C TYR A 293 -43.46 -5.02 12.18
N THR A 294 -44.20 -3.95 11.88
CA THR A 294 -45.60 -3.87 12.30
C THR A 294 -46.47 -4.87 11.56
N ALA A 295 -46.13 -5.21 10.31
CA ALA A 295 -46.83 -6.25 9.56
C ALA A 295 -46.76 -7.66 10.19
N ILE A 296 -45.73 -7.93 11.01
CA ILE A 296 -45.59 -9.18 11.76
C ILE A 296 -46.10 -9.09 13.20
N GLY A 297 -46.71 -7.96 13.58
CA GLY A 297 -47.34 -7.75 14.90
C GLY A 297 -46.45 -7.00 15.92
N ILE A 298 -45.27 -6.54 15.55
CA ILE A 298 -44.39 -5.75 16.46
C ILE A 298 -44.90 -4.31 16.50
N SER A 299 -45.14 -3.77 17.70
CA SER A 299 -45.51 -2.36 17.82
C SER A 299 -44.37 -1.43 17.39
N VAL A 300 -44.72 -0.27 16.81
CA VAL A 300 -43.75 0.67 16.23
C VAL A 300 -42.69 1.14 17.23
N GLU A 301 -43.05 1.25 18.50
CA GLU A 301 -42.15 1.67 19.58
C GLU A 301 -41.06 0.63 19.89
N TRP A 302 -41.31 -0.65 19.61
CA TRP A 302 -40.34 -1.74 19.78
C TRP A 302 -39.38 -1.89 18.63
N VAL A 303 -39.68 -1.37 17.45
CA VAL A 303 -38.80 -1.48 16.27
C VAL A 303 -37.41 -0.94 16.51
N PRO A 304 -37.20 0.28 17.09
CA PRO A 304 -35.86 0.79 17.41
C PRO A 304 -35.09 -0.10 18.39
N VAL A 305 -35.79 -0.70 19.35
CA VAL A 305 -35.18 -1.58 20.37
C VAL A 305 -34.67 -2.86 19.74
N ILE A 306 -35.49 -3.47 18.89
CA ILE A 306 -35.16 -4.70 18.16
C ILE A 306 -34.00 -4.46 17.19
N GLN A 307 -34.02 -3.34 16.45
CA GLN A 307 -32.90 -2.96 15.58
C GLN A 307 -31.62 -2.67 16.38
N LYS A 308 -31.73 -2.08 17.57
CA LYS A 308 -30.59 -1.84 18.48
C LYS A 308 -30.04 -3.14 19.09
N ALA A 309 -30.88 -4.17 19.21
CA ALA A 309 -30.45 -5.53 19.55
C ALA A 309 -29.70 -6.24 18.41
N GLY A 310 -29.63 -5.62 17.22
CA GLY A 310 -28.93 -6.17 16.06
C GLY A 310 -29.85 -6.80 15.01
N TYR A 311 -31.13 -6.95 15.29
CA TYR A 311 -32.10 -7.54 14.38
C TYR A 311 -32.65 -6.49 13.40
N ASN A 312 -31.86 -6.11 12.44
CA ASN A 312 -32.13 -5.00 11.49
C ASN A 312 -33.05 -5.39 10.33
N GLU A 313 -33.23 -6.66 10.05
CA GLU A 313 -34.09 -7.19 8.98
C GLU A 313 -35.00 -8.25 9.61
N ILE A 314 -36.26 -8.33 9.14
CA ILE A 314 -37.25 -9.32 9.65
C ILE A 314 -36.73 -10.75 9.52
N LYS A 315 -35.99 -11.04 8.41
CA LYS A 315 -35.42 -12.38 8.21
C LYS A 315 -34.50 -12.84 9.35
N MET A 316 -33.93 -11.89 10.14
CA MET A 316 -33.06 -12.19 11.29
C MET A 316 -33.88 -12.64 12.51
N LEU A 317 -35.18 -12.47 12.51
CA LEU A 317 -36.10 -12.93 13.56
C LEU A 317 -36.55 -14.38 13.34
N LYS A 318 -36.32 -14.94 12.14
CA LYS A 318 -36.69 -16.32 11.81
C LYS A 318 -35.97 -17.31 12.70
N ASP A 319 -36.69 -18.35 13.11
CA ASP A 319 -36.16 -19.47 13.91
C ASP A 319 -35.50 -19.09 15.26
N LEU A 320 -35.72 -17.86 15.77
CA LEU A 320 -35.21 -17.45 17.06
C LEU A 320 -35.94 -18.19 18.21
N ASN A 321 -35.17 -18.44 19.27
CA ASN A 321 -35.81 -18.89 20.54
C ASN A 321 -36.52 -17.72 21.20
N HIS A 322 -37.86 -17.76 21.21
CA HIS A 322 -38.71 -16.67 21.66
C HIS A 322 -38.42 -16.25 23.13
N ASN A 323 -38.07 -17.19 24.01
CA ASN A 323 -37.77 -16.87 25.41
C ASN A 323 -36.43 -16.10 25.53
N LYS A 324 -35.41 -16.51 24.81
CA LYS A 324 -34.12 -15.79 24.77
C LYS A 324 -34.27 -14.39 24.16
N PHE A 325 -34.97 -14.29 23.04
CA PHE A 325 -35.21 -13.01 22.39
C PHE A 325 -36.04 -12.06 23.25
N HIS A 326 -37.10 -12.58 23.91
CA HIS A 326 -37.87 -11.80 24.87
C HIS A 326 -37.00 -11.24 25.98
N GLN A 327 -36.16 -12.09 26.63
CA GLN A 327 -35.27 -11.65 27.70
C GLN A 327 -34.29 -10.58 27.21
N GLU A 328 -33.76 -10.72 26.02
CA GLU A 328 -32.81 -9.77 25.42
C GLU A 328 -33.44 -8.39 25.22
N ILE A 329 -34.59 -8.31 24.55
CA ILE A 329 -35.25 -7.02 24.26
C ILE A 329 -35.80 -6.34 25.53
N CYS A 330 -36.35 -7.09 26.45
CA CYS A 330 -36.77 -6.55 27.78
C CYS A 330 -35.58 -6.09 28.60
N GLY A 331 -34.45 -6.81 28.51
CA GLY A 331 -33.16 -6.39 29.11
C GLY A 331 -32.67 -5.06 28.56
N LEU A 332 -32.78 -4.82 27.28
CA LEU A 332 -32.42 -3.55 26.61
C LEU A 332 -33.38 -2.42 27.06
N ASN A 333 -34.68 -2.66 27.14
CA ASN A 333 -35.66 -1.69 27.65
C ASN A 333 -35.26 -1.19 29.06
N LYS A 334 -34.94 -2.12 29.96
CA LYS A 334 -34.49 -1.81 31.32
C LYS A 334 -33.12 -1.09 31.32
N LYS A 335 -32.17 -1.58 30.57
CA LYS A 335 -30.80 -1.02 30.47
C LYS A 335 -30.79 0.42 30.00
N PHE A 336 -31.61 0.74 28.98
CA PHE A 336 -31.68 2.06 28.38
C PHE A 336 -32.78 2.95 28.98
N LYS A 337 -33.53 2.46 29.97
CA LYS A 337 -34.62 3.19 30.67
C LYS A 337 -35.63 3.78 29.69
N LEU A 338 -36.07 2.93 28.70
CA LEU A 338 -36.96 3.38 27.64
C LEU A 338 -38.43 3.47 28.07
N GLU A 339 -38.79 2.92 29.24
CA GLU A 339 -40.13 2.96 29.85
C GLU A 339 -41.23 2.37 28.95
N LEU A 340 -40.88 1.45 28.06
CA LEU A 340 -41.84 0.75 27.20
C LEU A 340 -42.55 -0.36 27.98
N ASN A 341 -43.81 -0.62 27.66
CA ASN A 341 -44.50 -1.80 28.14
C ASN A 341 -43.88 -3.06 27.56
N ASN A 342 -43.32 -3.92 28.39
CA ASN A 342 -42.70 -5.15 27.93
C ASN A 342 -43.73 -6.07 27.24
N PRO A 343 -43.42 -6.64 26.07
CA PRO A 343 -44.29 -7.67 25.48
C PRO A 343 -44.27 -8.92 26.34
N THR A 344 -45.31 -9.72 26.25
CA THR A 344 -45.31 -11.06 26.83
C THR A 344 -44.49 -12.04 26.00
N ALA A 345 -44.07 -13.15 26.58
CA ALA A 345 -43.33 -14.18 25.82
C ALA A 345 -44.17 -14.78 24.71
N ASP A 346 -45.50 -14.85 24.87
CA ASP A 346 -46.46 -15.34 23.88
C ASP A 346 -46.58 -14.36 22.68
N GLU A 347 -46.59 -13.04 22.95
CA GLU A 347 -46.56 -12.03 21.88
C GLU A 347 -45.26 -12.13 21.05
N VAL A 348 -44.11 -12.27 21.72
CA VAL A 348 -42.83 -12.44 21.05
C VAL A 348 -42.79 -13.73 20.22
N LYS A 349 -43.41 -14.79 20.68
CA LYS A 349 -43.57 -16.02 19.91
C LYS A 349 -44.40 -15.79 18.65
N ILE A 350 -45.49 -15.06 18.72
CA ILE A 350 -46.33 -14.70 17.58
C ILE A 350 -45.55 -13.90 16.57
N TRP A 351 -44.67 -12.94 16.99
CA TRP A 351 -43.81 -12.15 16.11
C TRP A 351 -42.87 -13.04 15.30
N ILE A 352 -42.23 -14.02 15.96
CA ILE A 352 -41.30 -14.96 15.32
C ILE A 352 -42.07 -15.90 14.35
N ASP A 353 -43.20 -16.42 14.78
CA ASP A 353 -44.03 -17.29 13.92
C ASP A 353 -44.49 -16.53 12.65
N ASN A 354 -44.89 -15.26 12.81
CA ASN A 354 -45.22 -14.40 11.66
C ASN A 354 -44.01 -14.11 10.79
N ALA A 355 -42.82 -13.85 11.38
CA ALA A 355 -41.59 -13.63 10.62
C ALA A 355 -41.20 -14.86 9.78
N ASN A 356 -41.44 -16.08 10.31
CA ASN A 356 -41.19 -17.33 9.57
C ASN A 356 -42.08 -17.46 8.33
N ASN A 357 -43.27 -16.87 8.36
CA ASN A 357 -44.25 -16.93 7.26
C ASN A 357 -44.07 -15.82 6.19
N VAL A 358 -43.17 -14.85 6.44
CA VAL A 358 -42.84 -13.81 5.44
C VAL A 358 -41.80 -14.38 4.47
N ASN A 359 -42.12 -14.40 3.16
CA ASN A 359 -41.21 -14.83 2.09
C ASN A 359 -40.04 -13.87 1.86
#